data_3b9dfee488632b1d8d05cf8bb62be71c
#
_entry.id   3b9dfee488632b1d8d05cf8bb62be71c
#
_cell.length_a   1.000
_cell.length_b   1.000
_cell.length_c   1.000
_cell.angle_alpha   90.00
_cell.angle_beta   90.00
_cell.angle_gamma   90.00
#
_symmetry.space_group_name_H-M   'P 1'
#
loop_
_entity.id
_entity.type
_entity.pdbx_description
1 polymer ?
#
loop_
_entity_poly.entity_id
_entity_poly.type
_entity_poly.pdbx_seq_one_letter_code
_entity_poly.pdbx_strand_id
1 'polypeptide(L)'
;MPGTKTKKMHTSKRDAFKVINDKPFAKIFPDKVEIISDYTKRENKKKVKTDSKFEEKVALIKVYPGQSPEILDFYLKKKYKGIVLEMSGLGHVPTTRARKSWIKKLKVMILKLILFWIINQN
;
A
#
# COMPACT_ATOMS: atom_id res chain seq x y z
N MET A 1 -6.97 -13.02 -10.68
CA MET A 1 -6.53 -12.56 -9.36
C MET A 1 -7.22 -11.24 -9.05
N PRO A 2 -7.58 -10.95 -7.78
CA PRO A 2 -8.08 -9.62 -7.41
C PRO A 2 -7.02 -8.55 -7.68
N GLY A 3 -7.33 -7.52 -8.46
CA GLY A 3 -6.35 -6.51 -8.87
C GLY A 3 -5.69 -5.78 -7.70
N THR A 4 -6.46 -5.43 -6.69
CA THR A 4 -5.98 -4.73 -5.48
C THR A 4 -5.11 -5.58 -4.56
N LYS A 5 -5.14 -6.91 -4.70
CA LYS A 5 -4.39 -7.87 -3.88
C LYS A 5 -3.30 -8.60 -4.67
N THR A 6 -3.01 -8.17 -5.88
CA THR A 6 -2.01 -8.80 -6.74
C THR A 6 -0.66 -8.11 -6.61
N LYS A 7 0.38 -8.89 -6.31
CA LYS A 7 1.75 -8.39 -6.22
C LYS A 7 2.67 -9.17 -7.17
N LYS A 8 3.53 -8.47 -7.89
CA LYS A 8 4.59 -9.08 -8.68
C LYS A 8 5.75 -9.44 -7.76
N MET A 9 6.02 -10.72 -7.63
CA MET A 9 7.07 -11.25 -6.74
C MET A 9 8.38 -11.53 -7.46
N HIS A 10 8.35 -11.62 -8.80
CA HIS A 10 9.52 -11.95 -9.60
C HIS A 10 9.41 -11.34 -11.00
N THR A 11 10.55 -11.03 -11.63
CA THR A 11 10.57 -10.44 -12.99
C THR A 11 10.43 -11.46 -14.11
N SER A 12 10.94 -12.68 -13.93
CA SER A 12 11.19 -13.63 -15.04
C SER A 12 10.45 -14.97 -14.92
N LYS A 13 9.72 -15.22 -13.83
CA LYS A 13 8.97 -16.47 -13.67
C LYS A 13 7.56 -16.35 -14.23
N ARG A 14 7.04 -17.45 -14.81
CA ARG A 14 5.64 -17.50 -15.30
C ARG A 14 4.62 -17.27 -14.18
N ASP A 15 4.89 -17.76 -12.97
CA ASP A 15 4.08 -17.58 -11.78
C ASP A 15 4.50 -16.33 -10.95
N ALA A 16 5.01 -15.32 -11.63
CA ALA A 16 5.55 -14.11 -10.99
C ALA A 16 4.55 -13.31 -10.17
N PHE A 17 3.28 -13.36 -10.54
CA PHE A 17 2.23 -12.64 -9.82
C PHE A 17 1.58 -13.54 -8.78
N LYS A 18 1.50 -13.05 -7.55
CA LYS A 18 0.85 -13.74 -6.42
C LYS A 18 -0.26 -12.89 -5.83
N VAL A 19 -1.25 -13.56 -5.27
CA VAL A 19 -2.27 -12.90 -4.45
C VAL A 19 -1.76 -12.83 -3.02
N ILE A 20 -1.86 -11.66 -2.41
CA ILE A 20 -1.43 -11.42 -1.04
C ILE A 20 -2.65 -11.48 -0.12
N ASN A 21 -2.55 -12.30 0.92
CA ASN A 21 -3.59 -12.50 1.95
C ASN A 21 -4.97 -12.89 1.39
N ASP A 22 -4.98 -13.64 0.28
CA ASP A 22 -6.22 -14.15 -0.33
C ASP A 22 -5.93 -15.33 -1.28
N LYS A 23 -6.99 -15.91 -1.86
CA LYS A 23 -6.90 -16.97 -2.86
C LYS A 23 -7.00 -16.38 -4.27
N PRO A 24 -6.29 -16.94 -5.26
CA PRO A 24 -6.51 -16.59 -6.65
C PRO A 24 -7.90 -17.06 -7.10
N PHE A 25 -8.53 -16.34 -8.01
CA PHE A 25 -9.81 -16.78 -8.60
C PHE A 25 -9.65 -18.06 -9.42
N ALA A 26 -8.58 -18.13 -10.19
CA ALA A 26 -8.27 -19.28 -11.02
C ALA A 26 -6.76 -19.45 -11.19
N LYS A 27 -6.35 -20.66 -11.51
CA LYS A 27 -5.03 -21.00 -12.07
C LYS A 27 -5.20 -21.35 -13.53
N ILE A 28 -4.30 -20.83 -14.35
CA ILE A 28 -4.30 -21.04 -15.80
C ILE A 28 -3.08 -21.88 -16.14
N PHE A 29 -3.31 -23.01 -16.77
CA PHE A 29 -2.31 -23.92 -17.32
C PHE A 29 -2.39 -23.88 -18.86
N PRO A 30 -1.43 -24.42 -19.57
CA PRO A 30 -1.47 -24.47 -21.05
C PRO A 30 -2.72 -25.16 -21.62
N ASP A 31 -3.22 -26.18 -20.91
CA ASP A 31 -4.28 -27.08 -21.34
C ASP A 31 -5.59 -26.92 -20.56
N LYS A 32 -5.59 -26.21 -19.43
CA LYS A 32 -6.77 -26.11 -18.57
C LYS A 32 -6.80 -24.84 -17.72
N VAL A 33 -8.00 -24.53 -17.26
CA VAL A 33 -8.26 -23.48 -16.26
C VAL A 33 -8.91 -24.11 -15.03
N GLU A 34 -8.31 -23.94 -13.88
CA GLU A 34 -8.86 -24.38 -12.60
C GLU A 34 -9.45 -23.19 -11.83
N ILE A 35 -10.77 -23.19 -11.58
CA ILE A 35 -11.41 -22.20 -10.74
C ILE A 35 -11.17 -22.59 -9.26
N ILE A 36 -10.66 -21.65 -8.47
CA ILE A 36 -10.26 -21.90 -7.08
C ILE A 36 -11.20 -21.23 -6.09
N SER A 37 -11.68 -20.04 -6.41
CA SER A 37 -12.58 -19.30 -5.52
C SER A 37 -13.64 -18.56 -6.31
N ASP A 38 -14.71 -18.17 -5.63
CA ASP A 38 -15.74 -17.34 -6.19
C ASP A 38 -15.19 -15.97 -6.60
N TYR A 39 -15.78 -15.41 -7.63
CA TYR A 39 -15.44 -14.09 -8.13
C TYR A 39 -16.71 -13.31 -8.46
N THR A 40 -16.62 -12.01 -8.37
CA THR A 40 -17.72 -11.11 -8.75
C THR A 40 -17.98 -11.20 -10.25
N LYS A 41 -19.17 -11.70 -10.61
CA LYS A 41 -19.59 -11.77 -12.00
C LYS A 41 -19.83 -10.37 -12.56
N ARG A 42 -19.61 -10.24 -13.86
CA ARG A 42 -19.90 -8.98 -14.57
C ARG A 42 -21.39 -8.68 -14.48
N GLU A 43 -21.70 -7.46 -14.06
CA GLU A 43 -23.07 -6.96 -14.03
C GLU A 43 -23.32 -6.05 -15.24
N ASN A 44 -24.02 -6.55 -16.25
CA ASN A 44 -24.22 -5.83 -17.51
C ASN A 44 -25.21 -4.64 -17.38
N LYS A 45 -25.97 -4.58 -16.28
CA LYS A 45 -26.96 -3.51 -16.03
C LYS A 45 -26.35 -2.24 -15.44
N LYS A 46 -25.18 -2.31 -14.84
CA LYS A 46 -24.51 -1.16 -14.24
C LYS A 46 -23.58 -0.48 -15.24
N LYS A 47 -23.77 0.82 -15.43
CA LYS A 47 -22.81 1.64 -16.18
C LYS A 47 -21.53 1.79 -15.36
N VAL A 48 -20.40 1.49 -15.98
CA VAL A 48 -19.08 1.75 -15.38
C VAL A 48 -18.86 3.25 -15.35
N LYS A 49 -18.57 3.78 -14.17
CA LYS A 49 -18.14 5.17 -14.00
C LYS A 49 -16.65 5.15 -13.68
N THR A 50 -15.87 5.83 -14.49
CA THR A 50 -14.43 5.98 -14.27
C THR A 50 -14.17 7.17 -13.36
N ASP A 51 -13.38 6.96 -12.31
CA ASP A 51 -12.77 8.01 -11.53
C ASP A 51 -11.24 7.91 -11.73
N SER A 52 -10.70 8.85 -12.50
CA SER A 52 -9.27 8.89 -12.88
C SER A 52 -8.54 10.09 -12.29
N LYS A 53 -9.14 10.76 -11.29
CA LYS A 53 -8.50 11.88 -10.61
C LYS A 53 -7.56 11.37 -9.53
N PHE A 54 -6.31 11.78 -9.61
CA PHE A 54 -5.28 11.46 -8.63
C PHE A 54 -4.76 12.74 -7.97
N GLU A 55 -4.47 12.66 -6.68
CA GLU A 55 -3.69 13.69 -6.01
C GLU A 55 -2.19 13.38 -6.17
N GLU A 56 -1.49 14.21 -6.90
CA GLU A 56 -0.06 14.03 -7.19
C GLU A 56 0.84 14.29 -5.97
N LYS A 57 0.35 15.09 -5.01
CA LYS A 57 1.10 15.43 -3.80
C LYS A 57 0.85 14.44 -2.67
N VAL A 58 1.03 13.16 -2.97
CA VAL A 58 1.02 12.06 -2.00
C VAL A 58 2.39 11.39 -2.01
N ALA A 59 2.99 11.23 -0.84
CA ALA A 59 4.29 10.56 -0.67
C ALA A 59 4.13 9.17 -0.10
N LEU A 60 4.89 8.21 -0.61
CA LEU A 60 5.10 6.91 0.02
C LEU A 60 6.42 6.92 0.76
N ILE A 61 6.39 6.65 2.07
CA ILE A 61 7.57 6.58 2.92
C ILE A 61 7.67 5.18 3.52
N LYS A 62 8.72 4.46 3.15
CA LYS A 62 9.09 3.21 3.80
C LYS A 62 9.88 3.51 5.06
N VAL A 63 9.33 3.11 6.22
CA VAL A 63 9.97 3.34 7.51
C VAL A 63 10.94 2.21 7.83
N TYR A 64 12.15 2.55 8.24
CA TYR A 64 13.20 1.59 8.63
C TYR A 64 13.89 2.02 9.92
N PRO A 65 14.53 1.08 10.65
CA PRO A 65 15.27 1.40 11.87
C PRO A 65 16.36 2.45 11.62
N GLY A 66 16.43 3.45 12.48
CA GLY A 66 17.40 4.55 12.36
C GLY A 66 16.97 5.72 11.45
N GLN A 67 15.88 5.60 10.71
CA GLN A 67 15.40 6.69 9.87
C GLN A 67 14.97 7.89 10.70
N SER A 68 15.42 9.09 10.30
CA SER A 68 15.00 10.34 10.92
C SER A 68 13.57 10.72 10.51
N PRO A 69 12.70 11.13 11.46
CA PRO A 69 11.37 11.64 11.13
C PRO A 69 11.38 13.01 10.46
N GLU A 70 12.53 13.62 10.25
CA GLU A 70 12.67 14.92 9.57
C GLU A 70 12.24 14.87 8.09
N ILE A 71 12.23 13.69 7.50
CA ILE A 71 11.66 13.47 6.16
C ILE A 71 10.21 13.97 6.07
N LEU A 72 9.47 13.88 7.16
CA LEU A 72 8.11 14.37 7.24
C LEU A 72 8.02 15.90 7.11
N ASP A 73 8.99 16.64 7.68
CA ASP A 73 9.04 18.10 7.56
C ASP A 73 9.27 18.54 6.11
N PHE A 74 10.07 17.79 5.36
CA PHE A 74 10.26 18.04 3.94
C PHE A 74 8.94 18.01 3.17
N TYR A 75 8.14 16.95 3.36
CA TYR A 75 6.86 16.83 2.67
C TYR A 75 5.85 17.89 3.09
N LEU A 76 5.82 18.26 4.38
CA LEU A 76 5.01 19.39 4.85
C LEU A 76 5.42 20.70 4.19
N LYS A 77 6.71 21.01 4.18
CA LYS A 77 7.25 22.23 3.54
C LYS A 77 6.93 22.29 2.05
N LYS A 78 6.94 21.16 1.37
CA LYS A 78 6.57 21.02 -0.05
C LYS A 78 5.05 20.98 -0.27
N LYS A 79 4.24 21.18 0.76
CA LYS A 79 2.77 21.21 0.69
C LYS A 79 2.16 19.92 0.11
N TYR A 80 2.72 18.78 0.48
CA TYR A 80 2.08 17.50 0.20
C TYR A 80 0.77 17.39 0.97
N LYS A 81 -0.22 16.72 0.40
CA LYS A 81 -1.56 16.58 0.96
C LYS A 81 -1.78 15.24 1.66
N GLY A 82 -1.01 14.23 1.28
CA GLY A 82 -1.09 12.90 1.86
C GLY A 82 0.27 12.25 2.03
N ILE A 83 0.36 11.35 3.01
CA ILE A 83 1.51 10.47 3.22
C ILE A 83 1.01 9.07 3.48
N VAL A 84 1.56 8.12 2.75
CA VAL A 84 1.40 6.69 2.96
C VAL A 84 2.65 6.20 3.68
N LEU A 85 2.49 5.62 4.87
CA LEU A 85 3.59 5.05 5.65
C LEU A 85 3.59 3.53 5.50
N GLU A 86 4.64 2.99 4.88
CA GLU A 86 4.93 1.56 4.90
C GLU A 86 5.79 1.26 6.14
N MET A 87 5.17 0.66 7.15
CA MET A 87 5.78 0.40 8.46
C MET A 87 6.13 -1.07 8.63
N SER A 88 6.99 -1.38 9.59
CA SER A 88 7.38 -2.76 9.90
C SER A 88 6.38 -3.46 10.81
N GLY A 89 6.25 -4.79 10.67
CA GLY A 89 5.41 -5.63 11.53
C GLY A 89 3.96 -5.14 11.61
N LEU A 90 3.47 -4.99 12.82
CA LEU A 90 2.10 -4.52 13.10
C LEU A 90 1.92 -2.98 13.03
N GLY A 91 2.74 -2.31 12.26
CA GLY A 91 2.67 -0.84 12.14
C GLY A 91 3.64 -0.11 13.07
N HIS A 92 4.82 -0.69 13.31
CA HIS A 92 5.81 -0.08 14.15
C HIS A 92 6.60 1.02 13.42
N VAL A 93 6.85 2.09 14.17
CA VAL A 93 7.80 3.15 13.78
C VAL A 93 8.91 3.23 14.82
N PRO A 94 10.10 3.73 14.48
CA PRO A 94 11.16 3.92 15.46
C PRO A 94 10.71 4.81 16.61
N THR A 95 10.58 4.20 17.80
CA THR A 95 10.26 4.88 19.05
C THR A 95 11.55 5.08 19.78
N THR A 96 12.24 6.13 19.54
CA THR A 96 13.59 6.17 20.05
C THR A 96 13.73 6.79 21.43
N ARG A 97 14.70 6.27 22.13
CA ARG A 97 15.48 6.99 23.13
C ARG A 97 16.15 8.26 22.56
N ALA A 98 16.09 8.52 21.25
CA ALA A 98 16.65 9.69 20.60
C ALA A 98 15.69 10.90 20.65
N ARG A 99 16.26 12.10 20.62
CA ARG A 99 15.58 13.41 20.69
C ARG A 99 14.52 13.65 19.64
N LYS A 100 14.43 12.80 18.58
CA LYS A 100 13.53 12.93 17.44
C LYS A 100 12.56 11.75 17.42
N SER A 101 11.34 11.98 17.86
CA SER A 101 10.31 10.93 17.93
C SER A 101 9.39 10.98 16.72
N TRP A 102 9.31 9.85 15.99
CA TRP A 102 8.33 9.64 14.92
C TRP A 102 6.89 9.87 15.41
N ILE A 103 6.55 9.36 16.61
CA ILE A 103 5.21 9.50 17.19
C ILE A 103 4.84 10.97 17.40
N LYS A 104 5.73 11.77 17.96
CA LYS A 104 5.47 13.20 18.17
C LYS A 104 5.25 13.92 16.84
N LYS A 105 6.07 13.63 15.84
CA LYS A 105 5.93 14.21 14.50
C LYS A 105 4.61 13.80 13.85
N LEU A 106 4.27 12.51 13.86
CA LEU A 106 3.03 12.00 13.28
C LEU A 106 1.79 12.62 13.94
N LYS A 107 1.76 12.79 15.27
CA LYS A 107 0.66 13.47 15.95
C LYS A 107 0.42 14.88 15.44
N VAL A 108 1.49 15.64 15.20
CA VAL A 108 1.39 17.00 14.63
C VAL A 108 0.88 16.96 13.19
N MET A 109 1.27 15.94 12.43
CA MET A 109 0.92 15.83 11.01
C MET A 109 -0.50 15.36 10.76
N ILE A 110 -1.06 14.50 11.61
CA ILE A 110 -2.46 14.05 11.51
C ILE A 110 -3.44 15.22 11.42
N LEU A 111 -3.12 16.33 12.07
CA LEU A 111 -3.94 17.54 12.03
C LEU A 111 -3.80 18.35 10.73
N LYS A 112 -2.83 18.04 9.89
CA LYS A 112 -2.46 18.83 8.70
C LYS A 112 -2.51 18.05 7.37
N LEU A 113 -2.49 16.72 7.42
CA LEU A 113 -2.39 15.84 6.27
C LEU A 113 -3.29 14.62 6.43
N ILE A 114 -3.70 14.04 5.29
CA ILE A 114 -4.32 12.72 5.27
C ILE A 114 -3.21 11.69 5.43
N LEU A 115 -3.26 10.90 6.51
CA LEU A 115 -2.31 9.81 6.77
C LEU A 115 -2.96 8.47 6.45
N PHE A 116 -2.30 7.71 5.56
CA PHE A 116 -2.62 6.31 5.29
C PHE A 116 -1.55 5.41 5.89
N TRP A 117 -1.96 4.28 6.45
CA TRP A 117 -1.09 3.32 7.11
C TRP A 117 -1.08 2.03 6.30
N ILE A 118 0.07 1.60 5.86
CA ILE A 118 0.26 0.28 5.28
C ILE A 118 1.11 -0.54 6.24
N ILE A 119 0.53 -1.65 6.70
CA ILE A 119 1.23 -2.65 7.49
C ILE A 119 1.81 -3.65 6.51
N ASN A 120 3.12 -3.78 6.50
CA ASN A 120 3.79 -4.78 5.68
C ASN A 120 3.70 -6.13 6.41
N GLN A 121 2.71 -6.93 6.05
CA GLN A 121 2.61 -8.33 6.47
C GLN A 121 3.38 -9.17 5.44
N ASN A 122 4.66 -9.39 5.70
CA ASN A 122 5.44 -10.42 5.02
C ASN A 122 5.27 -11.74 5.77
#